data_c056301ac90d9c969e242adea1793a9c
#
_entry.id   c056301ac90d9c969e242adea1793a9c
#
_cell.length_a   1.000
_cell.length_b   1.000
_cell.length_c   1.000
_cell.angle_alpha   90.00
_cell.angle_beta   90.00
_cell.angle_gamma   90.00
#
_symmetry.space_group_name_H-M   'P 1'
#
loop_
_entity.id
_entity.type
_entity.pdbx_description
1 polymer ?
#
loop_
_entity_poly.entity_id
_entity_poly.type
_entity_poly.pdbx_seq_one_letter_code
_entity_poly.pdbx_strand_id
1 'polypeptide(L)'
;MIKGKIHSLESFGTVDGPGIRFVVFMQGCPLRCLYCHNPDTWNPKGKVKYQMTPGELLTEVLRYKSFIARGGVTVTGGEPLLQPEFLKEFFRLCQEQGLHTALDTSGFVCTSKAWEVLDYADLVLLDIKTLNPDLHPLLAGVKQDNTLLFLDELERRGIDTWIRHVIVPGYTDNDEWLEALARYVSSYKVVRKVELLPYH
;
A
#
# COMPACT_ATOMS: atom_id res chain seq x y z
N MET A 1 5.90 21.24 -12.47
CA MET A 1 4.77 20.45 -11.91
C MET A 1 5.25 19.04 -11.59
N ILE A 2 4.90 18.51 -10.43
CA ILE A 2 5.21 17.15 -10.02
C ILE A 2 4.43 16.18 -10.91
N LYS A 3 5.10 15.12 -11.41
CA LYS A 3 4.45 14.05 -12.17
C LYS A 3 4.73 12.70 -11.52
N GLY A 4 3.69 11.90 -11.36
CA GLY A 4 3.80 10.51 -10.89
C GLY A 4 4.12 9.57 -12.05
N LYS A 5 4.99 8.60 -11.76
CA LYS A 5 5.25 7.47 -12.64
C LYS A 5 4.28 6.36 -12.30
N ILE A 6 3.33 6.09 -13.18
CA ILE A 6 2.24 5.15 -12.98
C ILE A 6 2.42 3.97 -13.92
N HIS A 7 2.41 2.77 -13.37
CA HIS A 7 2.49 1.53 -14.13
C HIS A 7 1.17 1.23 -14.84
N SER A 8 0.07 1.18 -14.07
CA SER A 8 -1.26 0.88 -14.59
C SER A 8 -2.37 1.50 -13.74
N LEU A 9 -3.57 1.56 -14.32
CA LEU A 9 -4.80 2.02 -13.68
C LEU A 9 -5.85 0.93 -13.83
N GLU A 10 -6.61 0.67 -12.76
CA GLU A 10 -7.73 -0.24 -12.74
C GLU A 10 -8.95 0.47 -12.15
N SER A 11 -10.05 0.47 -12.89
CA SER A 11 -11.25 1.22 -12.51
C SER A 11 -12.23 0.45 -11.63
N PHE A 12 -11.98 -0.85 -11.35
CA PHE A 12 -12.93 -1.75 -10.69
C PHE A 12 -12.26 -2.73 -9.74
N GLY A 13 -11.30 -2.27 -8.92
CA GLY A 13 -10.67 -3.08 -7.87
C GLY A 13 -11.67 -3.45 -6.78
N THR A 14 -11.69 -4.73 -6.41
CA THR A 14 -12.59 -5.27 -5.39
C THR A 14 -11.87 -5.89 -4.20
N VAL A 15 -10.53 -5.95 -4.28
CA VAL A 15 -9.66 -6.58 -3.26
C VAL A 15 -8.64 -5.61 -2.65
N ASP A 16 -8.70 -4.34 -3.04
CA ASP A 16 -7.71 -3.31 -2.67
C ASP A 16 -8.27 -2.34 -1.63
N GLY A 17 -9.04 -2.84 -0.67
CA GLY A 17 -9.72 -2.08 0.38
C GLY A 17 -11.23 -2.21 0.33
N PRO A 18 -11.98 -1.39 1.10
CA PRO A 18 -13.44 -1.51 1.20
C PRO A 18 -14.14 -1.02 -0.08
N GLY A 19 -15.16 -1.77 -0.52
CA GLY A 19 -15.99 -1.38 -1.66
C GLY A 19 -15.31 -1.53 -3.01
N ILE A 20 -15.88 -0.89 -4.04
CA ILE A 20 -15.29 -0.82 -5.39
C ILE A 20 -14.34 0.38 -5.43
N ARG A 21 -13.12 0.17 -5.90
CA ARG A 21 -12.08 1.20 -5.86
C ARG A 21 -11.48 1.45 -7.23
N PHE A 22 -11.06 2.70 -7.44
CA PHE A 22 -10.14 3.01 -8.51
C PHE A 22 -8.71 2.76 -8.00
N VAL A 23 -7.98 1.85 -8.64
CA VAL A 23 -6.67 1.42 -8.18
C VAL A 23 -5.58 2.00 -9.08
N VAL A 24 -4.59 2.64 -8.46
CA VAL A 24 -3.43 3.25 -9.13
C VAL A 24 -2.18 2.46 -8.76
N PHE A 25 -1.58 1.79 -9.73
CA PHE A 25 -0.35 1.03 -9.56
C PHE A 25 0.85 1.91 -9.88
N MET A 26 1.65 2.23 -8.87
CA MET A 26 2.83 3.09 -9.01
C MET A 26 4.03 2.30 -9.54
N GLN A 27 4.93 3.00 -10.23
CA GLN A 27 6.18 2.46 -10.72
C GLN A 27 7.32 2.71 -9.73
N GLY A 28 8.13 1.69 -9.48
CA GLY A 28 9.27 1.68 -8.57
C GLY A 28 8.96 0.93 -7.27
N CYS A 29 9.86 0.01 -6.89
CA CYS A 29 9.80 -0.69 -5.61
C CYS A 29 11.22 -0.98 -5.11
N PRO A 30 11.53 -0.74 -3.81
CA PRO A 30 12.83 -1.10 -3.25
C PRO A 30 12.91 -2.59 -2.87
N LEU A 31 11.76 -3.27 -2.73
CA LEU A 31 11.68 -4.67 -2.36
C LEU A 31 11.86 -5.59 -3.57
N ARG A 32 12.20 -6.86 -3.27
CA ARG A 32 12.35 -7.95 -4.25
C ARG A 32 11.65 -9.19 -3.72
N CYS A 33 10.33 -9.04 -3.47
CA CYS A 33 9.54 -10.14 -2.92
C CYS A 33 9.52 -11.35 -3.84
N LEU A 34 9.79 -12.55 -3.30
CA LEU A 34 9.79 -13.80 -4.06
C LEU A 34 8.45 -14.09 -4.74
N TYR A 35 7.37 -13.62 -4.13
CA TYR A 35 5.98 -13.81 -4.58
C TYR A 35 5.37 -12.52 -5.15
N CYS A 36 6.19 -11.62 -5.69
CA CYS A 36 5.67 -10.38 -6.26
C CYS A 36 4.81 -10.64 -7.49
N HIS A 37 3.57 -10.14 -7.48
CA HIS A 37 2.66 -10.24 -8.63
C HIS A 37 2.96 -9.21 -9.72
N ASN A 38 3.67 -8.12 -9.38
CA ASN A 38 3.95 -7.01 -10.29
C ASN A 38 5.47 -6.73 -10.40
N PRO A 39 6.31 -7.70 -10.76
CA PRO A 39 7.77 -7.51 -10.80
C PRO A 39 8.23 -6.48 -11.85
N ASP A 40 7.41 -6.19 -12.85
CA ASP A 40 7.61 -5.14 -13.84
C ASP A 40 7.49 -3.72 -13.27
N THR A 41 6.88 -3.57 -12.09
CA THR A 41 6.88 -2.30 -11.35
C THR A 41 8.19 -2.01 -10.62
N TRP A 42 9.10 -2.96 -10.45
CA TRP A 42 10.27 -2.82 -9.59
C TRP A 42 11.22 -1.69 -10.00
N ASN A 43 11.45 -1.52 -11.32
CA ASN A 43 12.44 -0.57 -11.79
C ASN A 43 11.90 0.87 -11.79
N PRO A 44 12.39 1.78 -10.89
CA PRO A 44 11.91 3.16 -10.83
C PRO A 44 12.32 4.01 -12.05
N LYS A 45 13.27 3.51 -12.84
CA LYS A 45 13.72 4.10 -14.12
C LYS A 45 13.16 3.36 -15.33
N GLY A 46 12.31 2.37 -15.12
CA GLY A 46 11.67 1.59 -16.17
C GLY A 46 10.75 2.43 -17.04
N LYS A 47 10.38 1.89 -18.18
CA LYS A 47 9.36 2.50 -19.04
C LYS A 47 8.02 2.47 -18.32
N VAL A 48 7.41 3.65 -18.14
CA VAL A 48 6.10 3.81 -17.51
C VAL A 48 5.02 3.94 -18.57
N LYS A 49 3.83 3.42 -18.26
CA LYS A 49 2.68 3.55 -19.15
C LYS A 49 2.09 4.95 -19.09
N TYR A 50 2.04 5.55 -17.88
CA TYR A 50 1.53 6.89 -17.68
C TYR A 50 2.50 7.74 -16.86
N GLN A 51 2.60 9.02 -17.24
CA GLN A 51 3.31 10.04 -16.48
C GLN A 51 2.39 11.25 -16.34
N MET A 52 1.67 11.31 -15.21
CA MET A 52 0.58 12.24 -14.96
C MET A 52 0.88 13.16 -13.79
N THR A 53 0.36 14.38 -13.85
CA THR A 53 0.22 15.24 -12.66
C THR A 53 -0.90 14.72 -11.75
N PRO A 54 -0.95 15.09 -10.45
CA PRO A 54 -2.05 14.71 -9.56
C PRO A 54 -3.43 15.12 -10.10
N GLY A 55 -3.53 16.31 -10.71
CA GLY A 55 -4.79 16.81 -11.29
C GLY A 55 -5.24 16.01 -12.53
N GLU A 56 -4.30 15.62 -13.41
CA GLU A 56 -4.60 14.77 -14.57
C GLU A 56 -5.10 13.39 -14.11
N LEU A 57 -4.47 12.82 -13.09
CA LEU A 57 -4.91 11.54 -12.52
C LEU A 57 -6.28 11.67 -11.85
N LEU A 58 -6.53 12.74 -11.09
CA LEU A 58 -7.83 12.99 -10.49
C LEU A 58 -8.93 13.10 -11.57
N THR A 59 -8.66 13.78 -12.67
CA THR A 59 -9.60 13.91 -13.79
C THR A 59 -10.01 12.55 -14.33
N GLU A 60 -9.05 11.61 -14.45
CA GLU A 60 -9.34 10.24 -14.87
C GLU A 60 -10.18 9.49 -13.82
N VAL A 61 -9.84 9.59 -12.54
CA VAL A 61 -10.58 8.98 -11.43
C VAL A 61 -12.04 9.44 -11.39
N LEU A 62 -12.27 10.74 -11.57
CA LEU A 62 -13.61 11.34 -11.49
C LEU A 62 -14.59 10.83 -12.57
N ARG A 63 -14.08 10.26 -13.68
CA ARG A 63 -14.91 9.60 -14.68
C ARG A 63 -15.64 8.36 -14.12
N TYR A 64 -15.12 7.79 -13.04
CA TYR A 64 -15.65 6.61 -12.37
C TYR A 64 -16.29 6.92 -11.00
N LYS A 65 -16.45 8.20 -10.64
CA LYS A 65 -16.88 8.65 -9.30
C LYS A 65 -18.15 7.96 -8.82
N SER A 66 -19.14 7.74 -9.69
CA SER A 66 -20.37 7.07 -9.31
C SER A 66 -20.20 5.61 -8.92
N PHE A 67 -19.25 4.91 -9.52
CA PHE A 67 -18.95 3.49 -9.23
C PHE A 67 -18.16 3.32 -7.95
N ILE A 68 -17.24 4.24 -7.68
CA ILE A 68 -16.34 4.19 -6.51
C ILE A 68 -16.85 4.99 -5.31
N ALA A 69 -18.10 5.48 -5.36
CA ALA A 69 -18.67 6.37 -4.33
C ALA A 69 -18.69 5.77 -2.92
N ARG A 70 -18.76 4.43 -2.80
CA ARG A 70 -18.71 3.71 -1.51
C ARG A 70 -17.36 3.06 -1.22
N GLY A 71 -16.43 3.09 -2.15
CA GLY A 71 -15.09 2.53 -2.03
C GLY A 71 -14.05 3.65 -1.98
N GLY A 72 -13.78 4.30 -3.10
CA GLY A 72 -12.80 5.37 -3.21
C GLY A 72 -11.61 5.03 -4.09
N VAL A 73 -10.44 5.53 -3.73
CA VAL A 73 -9.19 5.34 -4.47
C VAL A 73 -8.19 4.57 -3.63
N THR A 74 -7.47 3.63 -4.25
CA THR A 74 -6.30 2.96 -3.65
C THR A 74 -5.07 3.24 -4.49
N VAL A 75 -3.98 3.62 -3.85
CA VAL A 75 -2.68 3.70 -4.50
C VAL A 75 -1.79 2.58 -3.98
N THR A 76 -1.31 1.76 -4.90
CA THR A 76 -0.54 0.51 -4.70
C THR A 76 0.53 0.35 -5.78
N GLY A 77 0.89 -0.87 -6.16
CA GLY A 77 1.71 -1.21 -7.32
C GLY A 77 3.09 -1.69 -6.96
N GLY A 78 4.12 -0.87 -7.17
CA GLY A 78 5.44 -1.05 -6.58
C GLY A 78 5.42 -0.65 -5.11
N GLU A 79 6.12 0.42 -4.75
CA GLU A 79 6.01 1.05 -3.42
C GLU A 79 5.60 2.52 -3.63
N PRO A 80 4.35 2.89 -3.32
CA PRO A 80 3.85 4.24 -3.56
C PRO A 80 4.64 5.34 -2.86
N LEU A 81 5.15 5.04 -1.67
CA LEU A 81 5.92 5.98 -0.85
C LEU A 81 7.31 6.33 -1.42
N LEU A 82 7.71 5.73 -2.54
CA LEU A 82 8.85 6.23 -3.34
C LEU A 82 8.54 7.55 -4.07
N GLN A 83 7.25 7.91 -4.18
CA GLN A 83 6.81 9.13 -4.86
C GLN A 83 5.90 9.98 -3.93
N PRO A 84 6.39 10.33 -2.72
CA PRO A 84 5.54 10.84 -1.65
C PRO A 84 4.92 12.21 -1.97
N GLU A 85 5.64 13.12 -2.63
CA GLU A 85 5.10 14.45 -2.95
C GLU A 85 3.96 14.35 -3.96
N PHE A 86 4.06 13.45 -4.95
CA PHE A 86 2.97 13.19 -5.88
C PHE A 86 1.76 12.60 -5.16
N LEU A 87 1.99 11.60 -4.34
CA LEU A 87 0.96 10.86 -3.63
C LEU A 87 0.20 11.75 -2.63
N LYS A 88 0.93 12.55 -1.85
CA LYS A 88 0.35 13.53 -0.93
C LYS A 88 -0.62 14.47 -1.64
N GLU A 89 -0.17 15.08 -2.74
CA GLU A 89 -1.01 16.02 -3.48
C GLU A 89 -2.21 15.32 -4.13
N PHE A 90 -2.02 14.12 -4.65
CA PHE A 90 -3.12 13.34 -5.23
C PHE A 90 -4.18 12.97 -4.18
N PHE A 91 -3.79 12.50 -3.00
CA PHE A 91 -4.72 12.17 -1.92
C PHE A 91 -5.46 13.42 -1.41
N ARG A 92 -4.74 14.53 -1.24
CA ARG A 92 -5.37 15.81 -0.89
C ARG A 92 -6.48 16.18 -1.87
N LEU A 93 -6.21 16.10 -3.17
CA LEU A 93 -7.18 16.38 -4.22
C LEU A 93 -8.36 15.38 -4.22
N CYS A 94 -8.11 14.12 -3.93
CA CYS A 94 -9.17 13.11 -3.78
C CYS A 94 -10.11 13.43 -2.62
N GLN A 95 -9.56 13.79 -1.46
CA GLN A 95 -10.35 14.17 -0.28
C GLN A 95 -11.19 15.43 -0.53
N GLU A 96 -10.67 16.42 -1.25
CA GLU A 96 -11.44 17.60 -1.67
C GLU A 96 -12.66 17.26 -2.54
N GLN A 97 -12.62 16.11 -3.23
CA GLN A 97 -13.73 15.59 -4.01
C GLN A 97 -14.64 14.65 -3.21
N GLY A 98 -14.39 14.46 -1.91
CA GLY A 98 -15.12 13.51 -1.05
C GLY A 98 -14.84 12.05 -1.36
N LEU A 99 -13.69 11.73 -1.96
CA LEU A 99 -13.27 10.37 -2.23
C LEU A 99 -12.43 9.84 -1.07
N HIS A 100 -12.78 8.65 -0.58
CA HIS A 100 -12.00 7.92 0.42
C HIS A 100 -10.66 7.45 -0.19
N THR A 101 -9.57 7.66 0.54
CA THR A 101 -8.21 7.34 0.10
C THR A 101 -7.64 6.16 0.87
N ALA A 102 -7.05 5.20 0.16
CA ALA A 102 -6.32 4.10 0.77
C ALA A 102 -4.90 4.00 0.19
N LEU A 103 -3.94 3.83 1.08
CA LEU A 103 -2.54 3.57 0.77
C LEU A 103 -2.25 2.09 0.98
N ASP A 104 -1.84 1.38 -0.07
CA ASP A 104 -1.35 0.00 0.02
C ASP A 104 0.19 0.02 -0.08
N THR A 105 0.86 -0.34 1.02
CA THR A 105 2.30 -0.16 1.17
C THR A 105 2.93 -1.29 1.98
N SER A 106 4.21 -1.54 1.73
CA SER A 106 5.04 -2.37 2.59
C SER A 106 5.45 -1.68 3.89
N GLY A 107 5.25 -0.37 4.01
CA GLY A 107 5.74 0.43 5.13
C GLY A 107 7.28 0.55 5.21
N PHE A 108 7.99 0.11 4.18
CA PHE A 108 9.46 0.15 4.19
C PHE A 108 10.04 1.55 4.09
N VAL A 109 9.34 2.47 3.43
CA VAL A 109 9.80 3.86 3.21
C VAL A 109 9.34 4.75 4.35
N CYS A 110 10.21 4.98 5.32
CA CYS A 110 9.98 5.81 6.51
C CYS A 110 10.76 7.13 6.43
N THR A 111 10.28 8.07 5.64
CA THR A 111 10.87 9.42 5.51
C THR A 111 9.87 10.48 5.97
N SER A 112 10.36 11.69 6.30
CA SER A 112 9.48 12.81 6.67
C SER A 112 8.40 13.08 5.60
N LYS A 113 8.76 12.97 4.32
CA LYS A 113 7.82 13.14 3.21
C LYS A 113 6.80 11.99 3.10
N ALA A 114 7.22 10.75 3.42
CA ALA A 114 6.29 9.62 3.50
C ALA A 114 5.26 9.82 4.62
N TRP A 115 5.69 10.36 5.76
CA TRP A 115 4.79 10.70 6.87
C TRP A 115 3.76 11.76 6.53
N GLU A 116 4.10 12.73 5.68
CA GLU A 116 3.15 13.75 5.21
C GLU A 116 2.03 13.18 4.32
N VAL A 117 2.24 12.03 3.68
CA VAL A 117 1.20 11.34 2.90
C VAL A 117 0.09 10.83 3.80
N LEU A 118 0.45 10.38 5.01
CA LEU A 118 -0.49 9.82 5.97
C LEU A 118 -1.52 10.85 6.47
N ASP A 119 -1.25 12.14 6.37
CA ASP A 119 -2.19 13.20 6.72
C ASP A 119 -3.43 13.22 5.80
N TYR A 120 -3.34 12.53 4.65
CA TYR A 120 -4.39 12.44 3.63
C TYR A 120 -4.80 10.99 3.31
N ALA A 121 -4.41 10.02 4.14
CA ALA A 121 -4.81 8.63 3.99
C ALA A 121 -5.90 8.29 5.01
N ASP A 122 -7.08 7.88 4.52
CA ASP A 122 -8.19 7.44 5.38
C ASP A 122 -7.99 5.99 5.85
N LEU A 123 -7.25 5.19 5.07
CA LEU A 123 -6.95 3.78 5.36
C LEU A 123 -5.55 3.44 4.87
N VAL A 124 -4.86 2.61 5.63
CA VAL A 124 -3.62 1.97 5.17
C VAL A 124 -3.80 0.45 5.10
N LEU A 125 -3.46 -0.12 3.95
CA LEU A 125 -3.28 -1.56 3.77
C LEU A 125 -1.79 -1.83 3.94
N LEU A 126 -1.40 -2.39 5.10
CA LEU A 126 0.00 -2.59 5.46
C LEU A 126 0.40 -4.05 5.30
N ASP A 127 1.34 -4.29 4.41
CA ASP A 127 1.90 -5.61 4.15
C ASP A 127 2.97 -6.01 5.18
N ILE A 128 2.64 -6.82 6.16
CA ILE A 128 3.63 -7.48 7.03
C ILE A 128 4.02 -8.82 6.39
N LYS A 129 5.24 -8.90 5.87
CA LYS A 129 5.71 -10.09 5.14
C LYS A 129 6.01 -11.27 6.06
N THR A 130 6.59 -11.01 7.22
CA THR A 130 6.84 -11.95 8.32
C THR A 130 7.31 -11.18 9.54
N LEU A 131 7.12 -11.73 10.74
CA LEU A 131 7.76 -11.22 11.97
C LEU A 131 9.13 -11.86 12.23
N ASN A 132 9.51 -12.90 11.48
CA ASN A 132 10.80 -13.54 11.61
C ASN A 132 11.87 -12.71 10.89
N PRO A 133 12.84 -12.10 11.63
CA PRO A 133 13.86 -11.21 11.05
C PRO A 133 14.84 -11.96 10.13
N ASP A 134 15.04 -13.27 10.33
CA ASP A 134 15.93 -14.06 9.49
C ASP A 134 15.26 -14.45 8.16
N LEU A 135 13.94 -14.58 8.17
CA LEU A 135 13.16 -14.92 6.98
C LEU A 135 12.85 -13.70 6.11
N HIS A 136 12.70 -12.52 6.70
CA HIS A 136 12.29 -11.32 5.97
C HIS A 136 13.23 -10.95 4.81
N PRO A 137 14.58 -10.96 4.96
CA PRO A 137 15.48 -10.66 3.85
C PRO A 137 15.35 -11.66 2.69
N LEU A 138 15.04 -12.92 2.99
CA LEU A 138 14.81 -13.95 1.97
C LEU A 138 13.52 -13.69 1.21
N LEU A 139 12.43 -13.36 1.93
CA LEU A 139 11.11 -13.15 1.32
C LEU A 139 11.00 -11.84 0.54
N ALA A 140 11.55 -10.75 1.10
CA ALA A 140 11.35 -9.39 0.60
C ALA A 140 12.61 -8.70 0.05
N GLY A 141 13.78 -9.31 0.23
CA GLY A 141 15.07 -8.76 -0.21
C GLY A 141 15.59 -7.59 0.64
N VAL A 142 14.89 -7.23 1.72
CA VAL A 142 15.21 -6.11 2.62
C VAL A 142 14.93 -6.48 4.07
N LYS A 143 15.48 -5.73 5.02
CA LYS A 143 15.17 -5.89 6.45
C LYS A 143 13.76 -5.40 6.78
N GLN A 144 13.16 -5.97 7.83
CA GLN A 144 11.79 -5.70 8.27
C GLN A 144 11.61 -4.42 9.08
N ASP A 145 12.66 -3.92 9.69
CA ASP A 145 12.62 -2.92 10.77
C ASP A 145 11.69 -1.72 10.47
N ASN A 146 11.71 -1.22 9.24
CA ASN A 146 10.90 -0.07 8.85
C ASN A 146 9.39 -0.36 8.82
N THR A 147 8.97 -1.56 8.44
CA THR A 147 7.54 -1.93 8.38
C THR A 147 6.87 -1.89 9.76
N LEU A 148 7.58 -2.36 10.80
CA LEU A 148 7.06 -2.33 12.16
C LEU A 148 7.05 -0.92 12.73
N LEU A 149 8.09 -0.12 12.46
CA LEU A 149 8.11 1.32 12.79
C LEU A 149 6.97 2.08 12.09
N PHE A 150 6.63 1.66 10.87
CA PHE A 150 5.52 2.25 10.14
C PHE A 150 4.18 1.97 10.82
N LEU A 151 3.97 0.74 11.33
CA LEU A 151 2.78 0.38 12.10
C LEU A 151 2.68 1.17 13.40
N ASP A 152 3.79 1.38 14.12
CA ASP A 152 3.85 2.22 15.32
C ASP A 152 3.42 3.67 15.01
N GLU A 153 3.84 4.22 13.88
CA GLU A 153 3.44 5.55 13.46
C GLU A 153 1.95 5.62 13.08
N LEU A 154 1.40 4.58 12.47
CA LEU A 154 -0.05 4.50 12.19
C LEU A 154 -0.87 4.49 13.50
N GLU A 155 -0.44 3.70 14.51
CA GLU A 155 -1.06 3.71 15.85
C GLU A 155 -1.01 5.09 16.50
N ARG A 156 0.16 5.74 16.46
CA ARG A 156 0.36 7.08 17.02
C ARG A 156 -0.57 8.13 16.38
N ARG A 157 -0.85 7.99 15.08
CA ARG A 157 -1.73 8.91 14.32
C ARG A 157 -3.21 8.52 14.40
N GLY A 158 -3.53 7.30 14.83
CA GLY A 158 -4.90 6.80 14.88
C GLY A 158 -5.49 6.51 13.49
N ILE A 159 -4.65 6.07 12.53
CA ILE A 159 -5.07 5.81 11.15
C ILE A 159 -5.55 4.37 11.03
N ASP A 160 -6.79 4.17 10.59
CA ASP A 160 -7.35 2.84 10.37
C ASP A 160 -6.46 2.02 9.44
N THR A 161 -6.15 0.79 9.86
CA THR A 161 -5.16 -0.06 9.19
C THR A 161 -5.72 -1.46 8.97
N TRP A 162 -5.55 -1.99 7.77
CA TRP A 162 -5.72 -3.41 7.49
C TRP A 162 -4.34 -4.03 7.30
N ILE A 163 -4.07 -5.08 8.07
CA ILE A 163 -2.84 -5.85 7.89
C ILE A 163 -3.06 -6.86 6.78
N ARG A 164 -2.14 -6.92 5.84
CA ARG A 164 -2.09 -7.92 4.77
C ARG A 164 -0.91 -8.85 4.98
N HIS A 165 -1.14 -10.15 4.82
CA HIS A 165 -0.11 -11.16 4.97
C HIS A 165 -0.31 -12.27 3.94
N VAL A 166 0.69 -12.51 3.11
CA VAL A 166 0.64 -13.58 2.10
C VAL A 166 1.08 -14.90 2.72
N ILE A 167 0.24 -15.91 2.59
CA ILE A 167 0.54 -17.29 3.00
C ILE A 167 1.33 -17.96 1.89
N VAL A 168 2.65 -18.06 2.09
CA VAL A 168 3.57 -18.70 1.14
C VAL A 168 3.95 -20.08 1.65
N PRO A 169 3.58 -21.18 0.94
CA PRO A 169 3.88 -22.54 1.36
C PRO A 169 5.37 -22.76 1.64
N GLY A 170 5.66 -23.34 2.80
CA GLY A 170 7.01 -23.61 3.27
C GLY A 170 7.78 -22.38 3.81
N TYR A 171 7.16 -21.19 3.82
CA TYR A 171 7.79 -19.95 4.33
C TYR A 171 6.96 -19.26 5.39
N THR A 172 5.68 -18.97 5.13
CA THR A 172 4.83 -18.17 6.02
C THR A 172 3.55 -18.90 6.44
N ASP A 173 3.41 -20.16 6.12
CA ASP A 173 2.26 -21.03 6.42
C ASP A 173 2.39 -21.79 7.75
N ASN A 174 3.39 -21.44 8.58
CA ASN A 174 3.58 -22.04 9.90
C ASN A 174 2.60 -21.46 10.92
N ASP A 175 1.84 -22.32 11.61
CA ASP A 175 0.80 -21.91 12.57
C ASP A 175 1.35 -21.07 13.71
N GLU A 176 2.54 -21.41 14.27
CA GLU A 176 3.16 -20.65 15.36
C GLU A 176 3.47 -19.21 14.96
N TRP A 177 3.91 -19.01 13.71
CA TRP A 177 4.21 -17.68 13.19
C TRP A 177 2.95 -16.88 12.90
N LEU A 178 1.89 -17.54 12.40
CA LEU A 178 0.59 -16.91 12.20
C LEU A 178 -0.05 -16.48 13.52
N GLU A 179 0.05 -17.32 14.55
CA GLU A 179 -0.38 -16.97 15.91
C GLU A 179 0.46 -15.81 16.49
N ALA A 180 1.78 -15.81 16.26
CA ALA A 180 2.64 -14.73 16.69
C ALA A 180 2.26 -13.41 16.01
N LEU A 181 1.98 -13.45 14.69
CA LEU A 181 1.49 -12.29 13.94
C LEU A 181 0.15 -11.80 14.53
N ALA A 182 -0.80 -12.70 14.73
CA ALA A 182 -2.10 -12.36 15.30
C ALA A 182 -1.97 -11.69 16.68
N ARG A 183 -1.14 -12.26 17.57
CA ARG A 183 -0.85 -11.66 18.90
C ARG A 183 -0.20 -10.29 18.77
N TYR A 184 0.76 -10.15 17.86
CA TYR A 184 1.47 -8.88 17.65
C TYR A 184 0.51 -7.77 17.20
N VAL A 185 -0.25 -8.02 16.14
CA VAL A 185 -1.13 -6.98 15.55
C VAL A 185 -2.36 -6.69 16.40
N SER A 186 -2.80 -7.63 17.26
CA SER A 186 -3.92 -7.41 18.18
C SER A 186 -3.66 -6.36 19.26
N SER A 187 -2.40 -6.01 19.49
CA SER A 187 -2.03 -4.94 20.44
C SER A 187 -2.27 -3.53 19.90
N TYR A 188 -2.46 -3.38 18.58
CA TYR A 188 -2.67 -2.10 17.92
C TYR A 188 -4.15 -1.80 17.75
N LYS A 189 -4.60 -0.66 18.28
CA LYS A 189 -6.01 -0.23 18.24
C LYS A 189 -6.46 0.18 16.83
N VAL A 190 -5.54 0.62 16.00
CA VAL A 190 -5.83 1.03 14.62
C VAL A 190 -6.03 -0.14 13.67
N VAL A 191 -5.62 -1.35 14.05
CA VAL A 191 -5.81 -2.54 13.21
C VAL A 191 -7.28 -2.94 13.23
N ARG A 192 -7.96 -2.73 12.09
CA ARG A 192 -9.39 -3.04 11.91
C ARG A 192 -9.62 -4.39 11.27
N LYS A 193 -8.65 -4.90 10.52
CA LYS A 193 -8.77 -6.16 9.78
C LYS A 193 -7.39 -6.78 9.57
N VAL A 194 -7.34 -8.11 9.54
CA VAL A 194 -6.20 -8.87 9.04
C VAL A 194 -6.67 -9.69 7.85
N GLU A 195 -6.00 -9.57 6.73
CA GLU A 195 -6.25 -10.32 5.50
C GLU A 195 -5.11 -11.31 5.26
N LEU A 196 -5.43 -12.59 5.32
CA LEU A 196 -4.52 -13.66 4.91
C LEU A 196 -4.76 -13.92 3.41
N LEU A 197 -3.75 -13.68 2.61
CA LEU A 197 -3.82 -13.78 1.16
C LEU A 197 -3.17 -15.08 0.70
N PRO A 198 -3.88 -15.94 -0.04
CA PRO A 198 -3.25 -17.14 -0.57
C PRO A 198 -2.18 -16.77 -1.62
N TYR A 199 -1.07 -17.49 -1.57
CA TYR A 199 -0.07 -17.43 -2.65
C TYR A 199 -0.65 -18.02 -3.95
N HIS A 200 -0.41 -17.38 -5.04
CA HIS A 200 -0.71 -17.91 -6.39
C HIS A 200 0.27 -17.38 -7.44
#